data_c8b27635d1c6288e16190b8aef20cc07
#
_entry.id   c8b27635d1c6288e16190b8aef20cc07
#
_cell.length_a   1.000
_cell.length_b   1.000
_cell.length_c   1.000
_cell.angle_alpha   90.00
_cell.angle_beta   90.00
_cell.angle_gamma   90.00
#
_symmetry.space_group_name_H-M   'P 1'
#
loop_
_entity.id
_entity.type
_entity.pdbx_description
1 polymer ?
#
loop_
_entity_poly.entity_id
_entity_poly.type
_entity_poly.pdbx_seq_one_letter_code
_entity_poly.pdbx_strand_id
1 'polypeptide(L)'
;MKPVTIVQHEPDDPPGSIAVALTELGVPFEVRRVDLDEALPAWPDETSGLISLGGAMHATQTKEYPFLAAEIKLMRRMVHEGGPVWGICLGAQLLAMADGGDAYRRKHPEVGWTTIEKVADDPLLHGISSPFVAFNWHAYSCKLPPTGHLVAVCGEGVQVFRTGGRSWGTQFHPEIDAEMAPHWVRDAVKEQKHLGESFAEKLRAETDERLPAYPAFCRRITENFVVASGLLPV
;
A
#
# COMPACT_ATOMS: atom_id res chain seq x y z
N MET A 1 -8.16 -16.54 16.34
CA MET A 1 -7.11 -16.10 15.40
C MET A 1 -6.55 -14.79 15.93
N LYS A 2 -5.24 -14.54 15.86
CA LYS A 2 -4.67 -13.23 16.16
C LYS A 2 -5.11 -12.23 15.10
N PRO A 3 -5.28 -10.94 15.43
CA PRO A 3 -5.66 -9.94 14.44
C PRO A 3 -4.55 -9.73 13.40
N VAL A 4 -4.91 -9.23 12.23
CA VAL A 4 -4.00 -8.56 11.31
C VAL A 4 -3.75 -7.16 11.87
N THR A 5 -2.50 -6.74 11.96
CA THR A 5 -2.20 -5.37 12.39
C THR A 5 -2.07 -4.46 11.16
N ILE A 6 -2.82 -3.37 11.17
CA ILE A 6 -2.70 -2.29 10.18
C ILE A 6 -1.89 -1.17 10.82
N VAL A 7 -0.73 -0.85 10.24
CA VAL A 7 0.09 0.29 10.68
C VAL A 7 -0.33 1.52 9.90
N GLN A 8 -0.79 2.53 10.62
CA GLN A 8 -1.19 3.83 10.08
C GLN A 8 -0.19 4.90 10.52
N HIS A 9 0.35 5.65 9.56
CA HIS A 9 1.45 6.60 9.78
C HIS A 9 0.99 8.04 10.00
N GLU A 10 -0.24 8.35 9.62
CA GLU A 10 -0.82 9.70 9.74
C GLU A 10 -2.36 9.67 9.74
N PRO A 11 -3.03 10.73 10.23
CA PRO A 11 -4.50 10.76 10.31
C PRO A 11 -5.19 10.66 8.95
N ASP A 12 -4.58 11.26 7.92
CA ASP A 12 -5.21 11.45 6.61
C ASP A 12 -5.07 10.24 5.68
N ASP A 13 -4.38 9.18 6.12
CA ASP A 13 -4.25 7.91 5.42
C ASP A 13 -4.76 6.74 6.29
N PRO A 14 -6.07 6.68 6.57
CA PRO A 14 -6.69 5.58 7.31
C PRO A 14 -6.84 4.32 6.42
N PRO A 15 -7.13 3.15 7.01
CA PRO A 15 -7.24 1.90 6.24
C PRO A 15 -8.44 1.83 5.27
N GLY A 16 -9.35 2.80 5.28
CA GLY A 16 -10.42 2.99 4.31
C GLY A 16 -11.12 1.71 3.87
N SER A 17 -11.21 1.51 2.56
CA SER A 17 -11.85 0.32 1.96
C SER A 17 -11.22 -1.01 2.37
N ILE A 18 -9.95 -1.04 2.83
CA ILE A 18 -9.31 -2.28 3.34
C ILE A 18 -9.96 -2.73 4.63
N ALA A 19 -10.20 -1.80 5.58
CA ALA A 19 -10.88 -2.14 6.84
C ALA A 19 -12.29 -2.68 6.60
N VAL A 20 -13.02 -2.11 5.64
CA VAL A 20 -14.34 -2.60 5.22
C VAL A 20 -14.20 -4.03 4.66
N ALA A 21 -13.26 -4.26 3.75
CA ALA A 21 -13.05 -5.57 3.15
C ALA A 21 -12.65 -6.64 4.18
N LEU A 22 -11.75 -6.34 5.11
CA LEU A 22 -11.38 -7.27 6.19
C LEU A 22 -12.57 -7.61 7.09
N THR A 23 -13.41 -6.61 7.40
CA THR A 23 -14.65 -6.82 8.18
C THR A 23 -15.61 -7.76 7.45
N GLU A 24 -15.86 -7.54 6.16
CA GLU A 24 -16.73 -8.39 5.33
C GLU A 24 -16.20 -9.82 5.18
N LEU A 25 -14.87 -10.00 5.16
CA LEU A 25 -14.21 -11.30 5.10
C LEU A 25 -14.15 -11.99 6.48
N GLY A 26 -14.59 -11.34 7.55
CA GLY A 26 -14.53 -11.87 8.91
C GLY A 26 -13.11 -11.99 9.47
N VAL A 27 -12.15 -11.26 8.90
CA VAL A 27 -10.75 -11.26 9.35
C VAL A 27 -10.59 -10.22 10.47
N PRO A 28 -10.24 -10.63 11.70
CA PRO A 28 -10.02 -9.70 12.78
C PRO A 28 -8.78 -8.84 12.50
N PHE A 29 -8.89 -7.54 12.73
CA PHE A 29 -7.76 -6.62 12.60
C PHE A 29 -7.76 -5.58 13.72
N GLU A 30 -6.60 -4.95 13.90
CA GLU A 30 -6.42 -3.77 14.74
C GLU A 30 -5.59 -2.72 14.01
N VAL A 31 -5.81 -1.45 14.31
CA VAL A 31 -5.01 -0.35 13.77
C VAL A 31 -4.04 0.13 14.83
N ARG A 32 -2.77 0.32 14.45
CA ARG A 32 -1.72 0.92 15.28
C ARG A 32 -1.31 2.26 14.69
N ARG A 33 -1.57 3.33 15.42
CA ARG A 33 -1.26 4.71 15.08
C ARG A 33 0.16 5.04 15.54
N VAL A 34 1.15 4.74 14.69
CA VAL A 34 2.57 4.99 15.04
C VAL A 34 2.91 6.48 15.11
N ASP A 35 2.14 7.34 14.47
CA ASP A 35 2.21 8.79 14.61
C ASP A 35 1.76 9.30 16.00
N LEU A 36 1.05 8.47 16.76
CA LEU A 36 0.63 8.71 18.15
C LEU A 36 1.46 7.89 19.16
N ASP A 37 2.65 7.43 18.75
CA ASP A 37 3.57 6.62 19.57
C ASP A 37 3.01 5.25 19.98
N GLU A 38 1.97 4.74 19.30
CA GLU A 38 1.51 3.37 19.53
C GLU A 38 2.57 2.35 19.08
N ALA A 39 2.81 1.35 19.93
CA ALA A 39 3.83 0.35 19.69
C ALA A 39 3.47 -0.56 18.51
N LEU A 40 4.46 -0.90 17.67
CA LEU A 40 4.33 -1.95 16.67
C LEU A 40 4.10 -3.31 17.34
N PRO A 41 3.37 -4.24 16.68
CA PRO A 41 3.08 -5.54 17.28
C PRO A 41 4.31 -6.41 17.40
N ALA A 42 4.34 -7.26 18.42
CA ALA A 42 5.33 -8.32 18.52
C ALA A 42 4.97 -9.50 17.59
N TRP A 43 5.82 -9.77 16.62
CA TRP A 43 5.69 -10.91 15.72
C TRP A 43 6.38 -12.14 16.34
N PRO A 44 5.82 -13.37 16.28
CA PRO A 44 4.46 -13.71 15.81
C PRO A 44 3.40 -13.68 16.94
N ASP A 45 3.71 -13.12 18.10
CA ASP A 45 2.90 -13.31 19.32
C ASP A 45 1.61 -12.50 19.34
N GLU A 46 1.61 -11.30 18.78
CA GLU A 46 0.46 -10.37 18.83
C GLU A 46 -0.30 -10.26 17.51
N THR A 47 0.34 -10.51 16.38
CA THR A 47 -0.29 -10.36 15.05
C THR A 47 -0.19 -11.63 14.21
N SER A 48 -1.16 -11.84 13.32
CA SER A 48 -1.14 -12.90 12.30
C SER A 48 -0.56 -12.42 10.95
N GLY A 49 -0.53 -11.11 10.72
CA GLY A 49 -0.01 -10.46 9.50
C GLY A 49 0.05 -8.95 9.65
N LEU A 50 0.75 -8.29 8.77
CA LEU A 50 0.94 -6.85 8.76
C LEU A 50 0.42 -6.23 7.47
N ILE A 51 -0.36 -5.16 7.59
CA ILE A 51 -0.66 -4.23 6.49
C ILE A 51 -0.07 -2.88 6.89
N SER A 52 0.88 -2.38 6.11
CA SER A 52 1.54 -1.10 6.33
C SER A 52 1.02 -0.11 5.29
N LEU A 53 0.35 0.93 5.75
CA LEU A 53 -0.29 1.93 4.89
C LEU A 53 0.70 2.92 4.27
N GLY A 54 0.17 3.90 3.56
CA GLY A 54 0.90 5.04 3.05
C GLY A 54 1.29 6.05 4.11
N GLY A 55 1.73 7.21 3.67
CA GLY A 55 2.07 8.35 4.51
C GLY A 55 2.90 9.39 3.78
N ALA A 56 2.85 10.62 4.27
CA ALA A 56 3.59 11.75 3.70
C ALA A 56 5.11 11.67 3.90
N MET A 57 5.58 10.79 4.78
CA MET A 57 7.00 10.58 5.04
C MET A 57 7.67 9.85 3.86
N HIS A 58 8.98 10.01 3.77
CA HIS A 58 9.80 9.19 2.86
C HIS A 58 10.41 8.02 3.62
N ALA A 59 10.44 6.84 3.03
CA ALA A 59 10.97 5.62 3.67
C ALA A 59 12.42 5.78 4.20
N THR A 60 13.18 6.75 3.66
CA THR A 60 14.55 7.07 4.09
C THR A 60 14.63 8.02 5.29
N GLN A 61 13.52 8.61 5.75
CA GLN A 61 13.49 9.57 6.87
C GLN A 61 13.48 8.88 8.25
N THR A 62 14.22 7.81 8.39
CA THR A 62 14.27 6.98 9.61
C THR A 62 14.85 7.70 10.84
N LYS A 63 15.57 8.82 10.64
CA LYS A 63 16.09 9.66 11.73
C LYS A 63 15.02 10.62 12.26
N GLU A 64 14.20 11.17 11.36
CA GLU A 64 13.12 12.11 11.66
C GLU A 64 11.90 11.38 12.22
N TYR A 65 11.64 10.19 11.70
CA TYR A 65 10.55 9.30 12.09
C TYR A 65 11.09 7.94 12.53
N PRO A 66 11.49 7.79 13.81
CA PRO A 66 12.14 6.55 14.30
C PRO A 66 11.27 5.29 14.16
N PHE A 67 9.94 5.43 14.14
CA PHE A 67 9.02 4.31 13.90
C PHE A 67 9.24 3.64 12.55
N LEU A 68 9.68 4.36 11.50
CA LEU A 68 10.00 3.78 10.20
C LEU A 68 11.14 2.75 10.30
N ALA A 69 12.17 3.05 11.09
CA ALA A 69 13.28 2.12 11.30
C ALA A 69 12.84 0.87 12.08
N ALA A 70 11.96 1.05 13.06
CA ALA A 70 11.38 -0.06 13.83
C ALA A 70 10.50 -0.94 12.95
N GLU A 71 9.70 -0.34 12.06
CA GLU A 71 8.83 -1.04 11.14
C GLU A 71 9.61 -1.83 10.07
N ILE A 72 10.65 -1.23 9.47
CA ILE A 72 11.57 -1.95 8.56
C ILE A 72 12.16 -3.18 9.26
N LYS A 73 12.55 -3.05 10.54
CA LYS A 73 13.09 -4.18 11.32
C LYS A 73 12.04 -5.27 11.55
N LEU A 74 10.80 -4.89 11.87
CA LEU A 74 9.68 -5.82 12.01
C LEU A 74 9.39 -6.55 10.70
N MET A 75 9.22 -5.81 9.60
CA MET A 75 8.97 -6.37 8.27
C MET A 75 10.08 -7.34 7.84
N ARG A 76 11.35 -6.97 8.07
CA ARG A 76 12.49 -7.84 7.78
C ARG A 76 12.37 -9.17 8.50
N ARG A 77 12.06 -9.14 9.79
CA ARG A 77 11.85 -10.35 10.58
C ARG A 77 10.69 -11.17 10.03
N MET A 78 9.54 -10.53 9.76
CA MET A 78 8.37 -11.20 9.21
C MET A 78 8.65 -11.85 7.87
N VAL A 79 9.30 -11.15 6.93
CA VAL A 79 9.68 -11.68 5.61
C VAL A 79 10.57 -12.92 5.75
N HIS A 80 11.60 -12.86 6.60
CA HIS A 80 12.54 -13.96 6.81
C HIS A 80 11.90 -15.17 7.51
N GLU A 81 10.94 -14.96 8.39
CA GLU A 81 10.20 -16.01 9.08
C GLU A 81 8.95 -16.48 8.31
N GLY A 82 8.73 -15.97 7.08
CA GLY A 82 7.60 -16.33 6.22
C GLY A 82 6.27 -15.73 6.68
N GLY A 83 6.30 -14.67 7.48
CA GLY A 83 5.12 -13.91 7.88
C GLY A 83 4.53 -13.11 6.72
N PRO A 84 3.17 -12.97 6.67
CA PRO A 84 2.55 -12.18 5.63
C PRO A 84 2.64 -10.68 5.91
N VAL A 85 3.09 -9.93 4.90
CA VAL A 85 3.14 -8.46 4.92
C VAL A 85 2.53 -7.90 3.64
N TRP A 86 1.70 -6.88 3.76
CA TRP A 86 1.27 -6.07 2.63
C TRP A 86 1.63 -4.61 2.88
N GLY A 87 2.61 -4.11 2.13
CA GLY A 87 2.99 -2.71 2.14
C GLY A 87 2.27 -1.93 1.03
N ILE A 88 1.77 -0.75 1.36
CA ILE A 88 1.03 0.15 0.45
C ILE A 88 1.77 1.48 0.41
N CYS A 89 2.12 1.97 -0.77
CA CYS A 89 2.81 3.24 -1.00
C CYS A 89 4.09 3.35 -0.15
N LEU A 90 4.09 4.11 0.95
CA LEU A 90 5.21 4.17 1.91
C LEU A 90 5.53 2.77 2.45
N GLY A 91 4.52 2.00 2.85
CA GLY A 91 4.70 0.62 3.35
C GLY A 91 5.35 -0.31 2.32
N ALA A 92 5.07 -0.13 1.02
CA ALA A 92 5.76 -0.89 -0.04
C ALA A 92 7.25 -0.54 -0.13
N GLN A 93 7.59 0.74 0.05
CA GLN A 93 8.98 1.20 0.06
C GLN A 93 9.73 0.66 1.29
N LEU A 94 9.07 0.67 2.47
CA LEU A 94 9.62 0.10 3.71
C LEU A 94 9.84 -1.41 3.55
N LEU A 95 8.90 -2.14 2.95
CA LEU A 95 9.01 -3.56 2.68
C LEU A 95 10.18 -3.86 1.73
N ALA A 96 10.35 -3.07 0.67
CA ALA A 96 11.48 -3.23 -0.24
C ALA A 96 12.81 -3.05 0.50
N MET A 97 12.95 -2.00 1.33
CA MET A 97 14.13 -1.78 2.16
C MET A 97 14.35 -2.88 3.21
N ALA A 98 13.27 -3.44 3.75
CA ALA A 98 13.33 -4.52 4.72
C ALA A 98 14.00 -5.77 4.16
N ASP A 99 13.83 -6.07 2.87
CA ASP A 99 14.39 -7.26 2.20
C ASP A 99 15.60 -6.94 1.30
N GLY A 100 16.25 -5.80 1.53
CA GLY A 100 17.52 -5.45 0.88
C GLY A 100 17.38 -4.69 -0.45
N GLY A 101 16.19 -4.24 -0.79
CA GLY A 101 15.95 -3.25 -1.83
C GLY A 101 16.23 -1.82 -1.34
N ASP A 102 15.67 -0.83 -2.03
CA ASP A 102 15.90 0.58 -1.73
C ASP A 102 14.67 1.41 -2.06
N ALA A 103 14.60 2.64 -1.55
CA ALA A 103 13.61 3.64 -1.93
C ALA A 103 14.34 4.85 -2.54
N TYR A 104 13.80 5.38 -3.63
CA TYR A 104 14.40 6.51 -4.36
C TYR A 104 13.37 7.54 -4.79
N ARG A 105 13.79 8.80 -4.87
CA ARG A 105 12.95 9.87 -5.38
C ARG A 105 12.83 9.79 -6.91
N ARG A 106 11.61 9.81 -7.42
CA ARG A 106 11.33 9.85 -8.86
C ARG A 106 11.63 11.24 -9.44
N LYS A 107 11.92 11.29 -10.71
CA LYS A 107 12.06 12.55 -11.45
C LYS A 107 10.73 13.29 -11.53
N HIS A 108 9.65 12.56 -11.71
CA HIS A 108 8.28 13.07 -11.76
C HIS A 108 7.42 12.26 -10.80
N PRO A 109 6.64 12.91 -9.91
CA PRO A 109 5.64 12.22 -9.09
C PRO A 109 4.61 11.52 -9.95
N GLU A 110 4.04 10.44 -9.45
CA GLU A 110 2.81 9.85 -10.01
C GLU A 110 1.64 10.28 -9.13
N VAL A 111 0.68 11.00 -9.72
CA VAL A 111 -0.49 11.55 -9.03
C VAL A 111 -1.73 11.36 -9.87
N GLY A 112 -2.73 10.70 -9.31
CA GLY A 112 -4.02 10.43 -9.93
C GLY A 112 -4.20 8.99 -10.39
N TRP A 113 -5.17 8.77 -11.27
CA TRP A 113 -5.54 7.46 -11.79
C TRP A 113 -4.59 7.02 -12.90
N THR A 114 -3.83 5.97 -12.66
CA THR A 114 -2.81 5.49 -13.60
C THR A 114 -3.11 4.09 -14.10
N THR A 115 -2.77 3.84 -15.36
CA THR A 115 -2.88 2.52 -15.97
C THR A 115 -1.68 1.67 -15.59
N ILE A 116 -1.94 0.49 -15.05
CA ILE A 116 -0.96 -0.46 -14.54
C ILE A 116 -1.05 -1.75 -15.34
N GLU A 117 0.09 -2.26 -15.77
CA GLU A 117 0.20 -3.49 -16.55
C GLU A 117 0.80 -4.61 -15.70
N LYS A 118 0.15 -5.78 -15.70
CA LYS A 118 0.76 -6.98 -15.13
C LYS A 118 1.88 -7.47 -16.04
N VAL A 119 3.01 -7.81 -15.44
CA VAL A 119 4.15 -8.42 -16.11
C VAL A 119 4.39 -9.87 -15.69
N ALA A 120 3.69 -10.31 -14.63
CA ALA A 120 3.68 -11.70 -14.18
C ALA A 120 2.33 -12.06 -13.55
N ASP A 121 1.99 -13.34 -13.57
CA ASP A 121 0.88 -13.87 -12.78
C ASP A 121 1.28 -13.96 -11.31
N ASP A 122 0.39 -13.47 -10.45
CA ASP A 122 0.63 -13.46 -9.00
C ASP A 122 -0.68 -13.59 -8.22
N PRO A 123 -0.69 -14.33 -7.10
CA PRO A 123 -1.88 -14.50 -6.27
C PRO A 123 -2.55 -13.18 -5.85
N LEU A 124 -1.78 -12.11 -5.55
CA LEU A 124 -2.35 -10.82 -5.14
C LEU A 124 -3.25 -10.21 -6.22
N LEU A 125 -2.92 -10.40 -7.48
CA LEU A 125 -3.67 -9.86 -8.62
C LEU A 125 -4.57 -10.90 -9.31
N HIS A 126 -4.91 -11.99 -8.61
CA HIS A 126 -5.83 -13.00 -9.13
C HIS A 126 -7.22 -12.41 -9.40
N GLY A 127 -7.76 -12.66 -10.60
CA GLY A 127 -9.06 -12.14 -11.03
C GLY A 127 -9.10 -10.64 -11.34
N ILE A 128 -7.98 -9.93 -11.26
CA ILE A 128 -7.85 -8.54 -11.71
C ILE A 128 -7.38 -8.55 -13.17
N SER A 129 -8.03 -7.77 -14.03
CA SER A 129 -7.67 -7.64 -15.46
C SER A 129 -6.28 -7.03 -15.65
N SER A 130 -5.71 -7.16 -16.85
CA SER A 130 -4.54 -6.39 -17.27
C SER A 130 -4.83 -5.78 -18.66
N PRO A 131 -4.63 -4.47 -18.82
CA PRO A 131 -4.28 -3.50 -17.78
C PRO A 131 -5.43 -3.25 -16.80
N PHE A 132 -5.11 -2.64 -15.65
CA PHE A 132 -6.07 -2.09 -14.70
C PHE A 132 -5.70 -0.66 -14.32
N VAL A 133 -6.64 0.08 -13.70
CA VAL A 133 -6.41 1.47 -13.28
C VAL A 133 -6.47 1.53 -11.76
N ALA A 134 -5.50 2.23 -11.16
CA ALA A 134 -5.46 2.45 -9.72
C ALA A 134 -5.01 3.88 -9.39
N PHE A 135 -5.35 4.34 -8.17
CA PHE A 135 -4.98 5.66 -7.69
C PHE A 135 -3.55 5.67 -7.16
N ASN A 136 -2.73 6.57 -7.68
CA ASN A 136 -1.35 6.81 -7.25
C ASN A 136 -1.22 8.23 -6.70
N TRP A 137 -0.45 8.38 -5.61
CA TRP A 137 -0.01 9.67 -5.10
C TRP A 137 1.33 9.50 -4.39
N HIS A 138 2.41 9.55 -5.17
CA HIS A 138 3.74 9.35 -4.62
C HIS A 138 4.84 10.06 -5.42
N ALA A 139 5.85 10.56 -4.71
CA ALA A 139 7.08 11.12 -5.28
C ALA A 139 8.28 10.16 -5.16
N TYR A 140 8.15 9.09 -4.38
CA TYR A 140 9.15 8.06 -4.20
C TYR A 140 8.67 6.72 -4.74
N SER A 141 9.59 5.88 -5.17
CA SER A 141 9.34 4.52 -5.62
C SER A 141 10.39 3.59 -5.02
N CYS A 142 10.16 2.28 -5.09
CA CYS A 142 11.11 1.30 -4.59
C CYS A 142 11.94 0.68 -5.72
N LYS A 143 13.18 0.30 -5.39
CA LYS A 143 13.94 -0.71 -6.13
C LYS A 143 13.60 -2.06 -5.55
N LEU A 144 13.35 -3.02 -6.44
CA LEU A 144 13.09 -4.39 -6.03
C LEU A 144 14.18 -4.92 -5.10
N PRO A 145 13.79 -5.62 -4.02
CA PRO A 145 14.75 -6.40 -3.26
C PRO A 145 15.36 -7.50 -4.13
N PRO A 146 16.57 -8.00 -3.78
CA PRO A 146 17.25 -9.04 -4.57
C PRO A 146 16.43 -10.31 -4.78
N THR A 147 15.55 -10.65 -3.81
CA THR A 147 14.64 -11.81 -3.87
C THR A 147 13.25 -11.45 -4.40
N GLY A 148 13.04 -10.18 -4.78
CA GLY A 148 11.75 -9.67 -5.19
C GLY A 148 11.35 -10.09 -6.60
N HIS A 149 10.08 -10.43 -6.76
CA HIS A 149 9.45 -10.73 -8.04
C HIS A 149 8.61 -9.53 -8.48
N LEU A 150 8.93 -8.96 -9.66
CA LEU A 150 8.13 -7.90 -10.25
C LEU A 150 6.81 -8.48 -10.77
N VAL A 151 5.69 -7.87 -10.37
CA VAL A 151 4.35 -8.37 -10.70
C VAL A 151 3.60 -7.40 -11.62
N ALA A 152 3.69 -6.09 -11.36
CA ALA A 152 3.04 -5.09 -12.20
C ALA A 152 3.83 -3.77 -12.23
N VAL A 153 3.66 -3.02 -13.33
CA VAL A 153 4.39 -1.78 -13.62
C VAL A 153 3.47 -0.67 -14.14
N CYS A 154 3.91 0.58 -13.96
CA CYS A 154 3.44 1.74 -14.72
C CYS A 154 4.66 2.36 -15.41
N GLY A 155 4.77 2.21 -16.74
CA GLY A 155 5.99 2.51 -17.46
C GLY A 155 7.18 1.71 -16.88
N GLU A 156 8.22 2.40 -16.43
CA GLU A 156 9.40 1.79 -15.79
C GLU A 156 9.25 1.67 -14.25
N GLY A 157 8.14 2.19 -13.69
CA GLY A 157 7.91 2.21 -12.24
C GLY A 157 7.32 0.91 -11.71
N VAL A 158 7.90 0.38 -10.63
CA VAL A 158 7.36 -0.76 -9.88
C VAL A 158 6.02 -0.35 -9.27
N GLN A 159 4.96 -1.11 -9.56
CA GLN A 159 3.64 -0.90 -8.99
C GLN A 159 3.23 -2.03 -8.05
N VAL A 160 3.61 -3.27 -8.39
CA VAL A 160 3.40 -4.42 -7.51
C VAL A 160 4.64 -5.30 -7.55
N PHE A 161 5.07 -5.73 -6.40
CA PHE A 161 6.10 -6.77 -6.26
C PHE A 161 5.74 -7.74 -5.13
N ARG A 162 6.31 -8.94 -5.17
CA ARG A 162 6.24 -9.95 -4.12
C ARG A 162 7.63 -10.28 -3.62
N THR A 163 7.79 -10.49 -2.31
CA THR A 163 9.04 -10.94 -1.68
C THR A 163 8.75 -11.89 -0.51
N GLY A 164 9.74 -12.64 -0.04
CA GLY A 164 9.60 -13.53 1.12
C GLY A 164 8.48 -14.58 1.04
N GLY A 165 7.97 -14.86 -0.16
CA GLY A 165 6.91 -15.84 -0.40
C GLY A 165 5.49 -15.33 -0.16
N ARG A 166 5.19 -14.70 0.98
CA ARG A 166 3.85 -14.21 1.37
C ARG A 166 3.81 -12.72 1.70
N SER A 167 4.70 -11.93 1.12
CA SER A 167 4.76 -10.49 1.34
C SER A 167 4.70 -9.75 0.00
N TRP A 168 3.87 -8.70 -0.06
CA TRP A 168 3.64 -7.90 -1.27
C TRP A 168 3.77 -6.42 -0.99
N GLY A 169 4.30 -5.68 -1.97
CA GLY A 169 4.25 -4.22 -2.01
C GLY A 169 3.38 -3.76 -3.16
N THR A 170 2.45 -2.84 -2.89
CA THR A 170 1.68 -2.10 -3.90
C THR A 170 2.01 -0.61 -3.79
N GLN A 171 2.44 0.03 -4.88
CA GLN A 171 2.76 1.45 -4.85
C GLN A 171 1.51 2.33 -4.90
N PHE A 172 0.44 1.86 -5.55
CA PHE A 172 -0.87 2.52 -5.60
C PHE A 172 -1.67 2.31 -4.31
N HIS A 173 -2.73 3.08 -4.16
CA HIS A 173 -3.60 3.11 -2.99
C HIS A 173 -4.93 2.38 -3.26
N PRO A 174 -5.06 1.08 -2.91
CA PRO A 174 -6.32 0.37 -3.02
C PRO A 174 -7.35 0.81 -1.98
N GLU A 175 -6.89 1.39 -0.85
CA GLU A 175 -7.70 1.76 0.31
C GLU A 175 -8.58 3.00 0.10
N ILE A 176 -8.26 3.86 -0.89
CA ILE A 176 -8.99 5.11 -1.10
C ILE A 176 -10.50 4.89 -1.23
N ASP A 177 -11.27 5.67 -0.51
CA ASP A 177 -12.72 5.61 -0.46
C ASP A 177 -13.38 6.98 -0.64
N ALA A 178 -14.71 7.04 -0.50
CA ALA A 178 -15.49 8.25 -0.69
C ALA A 178 -15.25 9.32 0.41
N GLU A 179 -14.73 8.91 1.56
CA GLU A 179 -14.38 9.83 2.66
C GLU A 179 -13.02 10.48 2.44
N MET A 180 -12.04 9.68 1.98
CA MET A 180 -10.66 10.11 1.75
C MET A 180 -10.51 10.93 0.46
N ALA A 181 -11.14 10.49 -0.62
CA ALA A 181 -10.90 11.02 -1.96
C ALA A 181 -11.08 12.54 -2.10
N PRO A 182 -12.09 13.21 -1.51
CA PRO A 182 -12.22 14.66 -1.64
C PRO A 182 -11.04 15.43 -1.04
N HIS A 183 -10.49 14.93 0.07
CA HIS A 183 -9.32 15.53 0.73
C HIS A 183 -8.06 15.27 -0.09
N TRP A 184 -7.83 14.05 -0.50
CA TRP A 184 -6.67 13.65 -1.30
C TRP A 184 -6.62 14.35 -2.65
N VAL A 185 -7.74 14.46 -3.37
CA VAL A 185 -7.81 15.18 -4.65
C VAL A 185 -7.51 16.66 -4.46
N ARG A 186 -8.07 17.30 -3.41
CA ARG A 186 -7.81 18.70 -3.10
C ARG A 186 -6.32 18.93 -2.84
N ASP A 187 -5.68 18.09 -2.02
CA ASP A 187 -4.30 18.29 -1.62
C ASP A 187 -3.32 17.90 -2.74
N ALA A 188 -3.64 16.86 -3.53
CA ALA A 188 -2.91 16.52 -4.75
C ALA A 188 -2.93 17.66 -5.79
N VAL A 189 -4.09 18.28 -6.00
CA VAL A 189 -4.20 19.47 -6.88
C VAL A 189 -3.35 20.65 -6.35
N LYS A 190 -3.38 20.90 -5.03
CA LYS A 190 -2.58 21.94 -4.39
C LYS A 190 -1.07 21.71 -4.54
N GLU A 191 -0.62 20.47 -4.34
CA GLU A 191 0.79 20.10 -4.53
C GLU A 191 1.24 20.23 -6.00
N GLN A 192 0.38 19.81 -6.91
CA GLN A 192 0.63 19.81 -8.35
C GLN A 192 0.14 21.09 -9.06
N LYS A 193 -0.02 22.20 -8.32
CA LYS A 193 -0.53 23.48 -8.87
C LYS A 193 0.18 23.97 -10.13
N HIS A 194 1.44 23.56 -10.33
CA HIS A 194 2.23 23.92 -11.52
C HIS A 194 1.72 23.24 -12.81
N LEU A 195 0.89 22.18 -12.70
CA LEU A 195 0.27 21.49 -13.84
C LEU A 195 -1.01 22.19 -14.34
N GLY A 196 -1.49 23.22 -13.61
CA GLY A 196 -2.62 24.05 -14.01
C GLY A 196 -4.00 23.42 -13.81
N GLU A 197 -5.04 24.20 -14.19
CA GLU A 197 -6.45 23.81 -13.96
C GLU A 197 -6.87 22.58 -14.74
N SER A 198 -6.33 22.35 -15.95
CA SER A 198 -6.66 21.17 -16.74
C SER A 198 -6.30 19.85 -16.05
N PHE A 199 -5.20 19.83 -15.28
CA PHE A 199 -4.85 18.68 -14.44
C PHE A 199 -5.88 18.51 -13.31
N ALA A 200 -6.24 19.60 -12.64
CA ALA A 200 -7.19 19.57 -11.53
C ALA A 200 -8.58 19.11 -11.98
N GLU A 201 -9.09 19.62 -13.10
CA GLU A 201 -10.36 19.19 -13.70
C GLU A 201 -10.34 17.71 -14.07
N LYS A 202 -9.27 17.26 -14.74
CA LYS A 202 -9.10 15.86 -15.11
C LYS A 202 -9.09 14.95 -13.89
N LEU A 203 -8.30 15.28 -12.86
CA LEU A 203 -8.20 14.46 -11.64
C LEU A 203 -9.55 14.33 -10.93
N ARG A 204 -10.31 15.43 -10.82
CA ARG A 204 -11.67 15.41 -10.24
C ARG A 204 -12.61 14.52 -11.05
N ALA A 205 -12.69 14.74 -12.37
CA ALA A 205 -13.56 13.99 -13.26
C ALA A 205 -13.25 12.49 -13.25
N GLU A 206 -11.98 12.11 -13.32
CA GLU A 206 -11.57 10.70 -13.24
C GLU A 206 -11.88 10.09 -11.87
N THR A 207 -11.79 10.87 -10.79
CA THR A 207 -12.13 10.39 -9.45
C THR A 207 -13.64 10.17 -9.32
N ASP A 208 -14.47 11.12 -9.77
CA ASP A 208 -15.93 10.99 -9.75
C ASP A 208 -16.40 9.78 -10.58
N GLU A 209 -15.75 9.50 -11.72
CA GLU A 209 -16.06 8.35 -12.58
C GLU A 209 -15.68 7.01 -11.94
N ARG A 210 -14.49 6.92 -11.34
CA ARG A 210 -13.87 5.63 -10.96
C ARG A 210 -14.16 5.22 -9.53
N LEU A 211 -14.23 6.20 -8.63
CA LEU A 211 -14.34 5.94 -7.20
C LEU A 211 -15.56 5.09 -6.81
N PRO A 212 -16.75 5.23 -7.44
CA PRO A 212 -17.92 4.40 -7.06
C PRO A 212 -17.70 2.89 -7.24
N ALA A 213 -16.86 2.48 -8.18
CA ALA A 213 -16.56 1.06 -8.44
C ALA A 213 -15.28 0.58 -7.71
N TYR A 214 -14.47 1.48 -7.19
CA TYR A 214 -13.15 1.18 -6.65
C TYR A 214 -13.16 0.33 -5.37
N PRO A 215 -14.14 0.42 -4.46
CA PRO A 215 -14.24 -0.48 -3.31
C PRO A 215 -14.31 -1.96 -3.69
N ALA A 216 -14.91 -2.31 -4.84
CA ALA A 216 -14.92 -3.69 -5.32
C ALA A 216 -13.53 -4.17 -5.75
N PHE A 217 -12.70 -3.29 -6.33
CA PHE A 217 -11.28 -3.58 -6.62
C PHE A 217 -10.49 -3.76 -5.32
N CYS A 218 -10.66 -2.85 -4.35
CA CYS A 218 -10.01 -2.96 -3.03
C CYS A 218 -10.40 -4.27 -2.34
N ARG A 219 -11.68 -4.61 -2.33
CA ARG A 219 -12.18 -5.86 -1.76
C ARG A 219 -11.51 -7.07 -2.42
N ARG A 220 -11.40 -7.10 -3.74
CA ARG A 220 -10.77 -8.22 -4.47
C ARG A 220 -9.30 -8.36 -4.11
N ILE A 221 -8.52 -7.30 -4.09
CA ILE A 221 -7.09 -7.37 -3.77
C ILE A 221 -6.85 -7.72 -2.30
N THR A 222 -7.70 -7.23 -1.38
CA THR A 222 -7.66 -7.59 0.05
C THR A 222 -8.00 -9.07 0.25
N GLU A 223 -9.03 -9.59 -0.41
CA GLU A 223 -9.38 -11.02 -0.41
C GLU A 223 -8.21 -11.87 -0.91
N ASN A 224 -7.59 -11.47 -2.02
CA ASN A 224 -6.43 -12.17 -2.57
C ASN A 224 -5.25 -12.19 -1.59
N PHE A 225 -4.96 -11.07 -0.92
CA PHE A 225 -3.94 -11.01 0.13
C PHE A 225 -4.27 -11.98 1.27
N VAL A 226 -5.48 -11.93 1.78
CA VAL A 226 -5.94 -12.78 2.90
C VAL A 226 -5.84 -14.26 2.55
N VAL A 227 -6.31 -14.65 1.34
CA VAL A 227 -6.26 -16.04 0.85
C VAL A 227 -4.82 -16.51 0.66
N ALA A 228 -4.00 -15.72 -0.07
CA ALA A 228 -2.62 -16.08 -0.38
C ALA A 228 -1.73 -16.13 0.87
N SER A 229 -2.10 -15.38 1.89
CA SER A 229 -1.41 -15.34 3.19
C SER A 229 -1.87 -16.39 4.19
N GLY A 230 -2.97 -17.11 3.90
CA GLY A 230 -3.56 -18.10 4.82
C GLY A 230 -4.19 -17.44 6.05
N LEU A 231 -4.72 -16.22 5.92
CA LEU A 231 -5.33 -15.44 7.00
C LEU A 231 -6.86 -15.58 7.08
N LEU A 232 -7.46 -16.48 6.28
CA LEU A 232 -8.90 -16.76 6.40
C LEU A 232 -9.20 -17.43 7.75
N PRO A 233 -10.30 -17.03 8.41
CA PRO A 233 -10.80 -17.78 9.56
C PRO A 233 -11.17 -19.22 9.12
N VAL A 234 -10.81 -20.19 9.96
CA VAL A 234 -11.17 -21.61 9.78
C VAL A 234 -12.62 -21.81 10.19
#